data_8a5d0808bc733f25d2a5298967da9f48
#
_entry.id   8a5d0808bc733f25d2a5298967da9f48
#
_cell.length_a   1.000
_cell.length_b   1.000
_cell.length_c   1.000
_cell.angle_alpha   90.00
_cell.angle_beta   90.00
_cell.angle_gamma   90.00
#
_symmetry.space_group_name_H-M   'P 1'
#
loop_
_entity.id
_entity.type
_entity.pdbx_description
1 polymer ?
#
loop_
_entity_poly.entity_id
_entity_poly.type
_entity_poly.pdbx_seq_one_letter_code
_entity_poly.pdbx_strand_id
1 'polypeptide(L)'
;MRLSLTPPRLASLALFALVATSGGQAQNVGQSPWGADDEIGRLNQMTETSRAAILSRITGGASYDLSVEYFIGMPSWQAAGDPHYRLWMTHTPHGTTVDDPLGVGGSVNAHVSYSGSAISLYTHTGTHIDALSHFGLNGQIWNGFSADEHLGDRGWHRADAGALPPIIARGLLVDLPALFDVDRLEPGYRVTTADIEAALERAGLAIHTGDVVLVRTGWMQDFEDADAYMGNAPGLGMDAARYLAEAGAMVVGADNLSFEAFPSEVDGNYVPVHTFLLAQSGIPILEVVNLEGLARDGVQEFAFIAASLRLRGADAAPMRPIALPVE
;
A
#
# COMPACT_ATOMS: atom_id res chain seq x y z
N MET A 1 -2.79 54.70 -74.92
CA MET A 1 -2.31 53.35 -74.92
C MET A 1 -2.02 52.99 -73.45
N ARG A 2 -3.01 52.39 -72.74
CA ARG A 2 -2.88 52.01 -71.33
C ARG A 2 -2.69 50.53 -71.29
N LEU A 3 -1.54 50.07 -70.81
CA LEU A 3 -1.22 48.67 -70.51
C LEU A 3 -1.77 48.32 -69.15
N SER A 4 -2.70 47.36 -69.08
CA SER A 4 -3.19 46.77 -67.84
C SER A 4 -2.30 45.57 -67.48
N LEU A 5 -1.66 45.63 -66.33
CA LEU A 5 -0.93 44.53 -65.69
C LEU A 5 -1.85 43.83 -64.71
N THR A 6 -2.17 42.59 -65.00
CA THR A 6 -2.84 41.66 -64.09
C THR A 6 -1.80 41.02 -63.13
N PRO A 7 -2.04 40.95 -61.82
CA PRO A 7 -1.12 40.30 -60.92
C PRO A 7 -1.33 38.76 -60.89
N PRO A 8 -0.29 37.96 -60.60
CA PRO A 8 -0.38 36.48 -60.54
C PRO A 8 -1.16 36.04 -59.32
N ARG A 9 -1.99 35.04 -59.50
CA ARG A 9 -2.70 34.32 -58.43
C ARG A 9 -1.70 33.44 -57.66
N LEU A 10 -1.50 33.77 -56.38
CA LEU A 10 -0.83 32.91 -55.40
C LEU A 10 -1.80 31.75 -55.01
N ALA A 11 -1.41 30.53 -55.35
CA ALA A 11 -2.08 29.32 -54.88
C ALA A 11 -1.65 29.07 -53.44
N SER A 12 -2.55 29.24 -52.48
CA SER A 12 -2.35 28.88 -51.09
C SER A 12 -2.45 27.36 -50.98
N LEU A 13 -1.32 26.68 -50.77
CA LEU A 13 -1.30 25.30 -50.29
C LEU A 13 -1.69 25.32 -48.79
N ALA A 14 -2.90 24.90 -48.49
CA ALA A 14 -3.31 24.58 -47.13
C ALA A 14 -2.66 23.25 -46.70
N LEU A 15 -1.63 23.35 -45.87
CA LEU A 15 -1.02 22.21 -45.21
C LEU A 15 -1.97 21.76 -44.07
N PHE A 16 -2.76 20.72 -44.30
CA PHE A 16 -3.50 20.06 -43.24
C PHE A 16 -2.49 19.30 -42.35
N ALA A 17 -2.13 19.90 -41.22
CA ALA A 17 -1.45 19.14 -40.15
C ALA A 17 -2.45 18.14 -39.58
N LEU A 18 -2.26 16.86 -39.87
CA LEU A 18 -2.92 15.78 -39.16
C LEU A 18 -2.39 15.82 -37.73
N VAL A 19 -3.13 16.39 -36.80
CA VAL A 19 -2.93 16.18 -35.38
C VAL A 19 -3.38 14.77 -35.11
N ALA A 20 -2.42 13.83 -35.06
CA ALA A 20 -2.65 12.53 -34.48
C ALA A 20 -2.94 12.76 -32.98
N THR A 21 -4.20 12.81 -32.62
CA THR A 21 -4.62 12.63 -31.23
C THR A 21 -4.26 11.18 -30.90
N SER A 22 -3.16 10.98 -30.18
CA SER A 22 -2.94 9.74 -29.46
C SER A 22 -4.08 9.64 -28.46
N GLY A 23 -5.16 8.98 -28.85
CA GLY A 23 -6.23 8.58 -27.95
C GLY A 23 -5.60 7.65 -26.94
N GLY A 24 -5.32 8.16 -25.74
CA GLY A 24 -5.02 7.31 -24.60
C GLY A 24 -6.16 6.30 -24.52
N GLN A 25 -5.88 5.02 -24.68
CA GLN A 25 -6.87 3.99 -24.41
C GLN A 25 -7.33 4.24 -22.95
N ALA A 26 -8.63 4.41 -22.76
CA ALA A 26 -9.19 4.49 -21.43
C ALA A 26 -8.73 3.22 -20.68
N GLN A 27 -7.91 3.44 -19.66
CA GLN A 27 -7.42 2.33 -18.84
C GLN A 27 -8.66 1.76 -18.11
N ASN A 28 -8.95 0.49 -18.35
CA ASN A 28 -10.03 -0.22 -17.68
C ASN A 28 -9.48 -0.92 -16.44
N VAL A 29 -10.34 -1.14 -15.46
CA VAL A 29 -10.04 -2.01 -14.32
C VAL A 29 -9.89 -3.46 -14.78
N GLY A 30 -9.13 -4.25 -14.02
CA GLY A 30 -8.96 -5.67 -14.29
C GLY A 30 -10.22 -6.49 -14.03
N GLN A 31 -10.28 -7.66 -14.66
CA GLN A 31 -11.31 -8.65 -14.40
C GLN A 31 -10.69 -9.85 -13.70
N SER A 32 -11.35 -10.34 -12.67
CA SER A 32 -10.85 -11.44 -11.88
C SER A 32 -10.89 -12.77 -12.64
N PRO A 33 -9.80 -13.55 -12.67
CA PRO A 33 -9.82 -14.91 -13.16
C PRO A 33 -10.52 -15.89 -12.18
N TRP A 34 -10.82 -15.46 -10.96
CA TRP A 34 -11.48 -16.28 -9.93
C TRP A 34 -13.00 -16.09 -9.88
N GLY A 35 -13.56 -15.29 -10.78
CA GLY A 35 -15.00 -15.12 -10.97
C GLY A 35 -15.52 -13.72 -10.71
N ALA A 36 -16.78 -13.49 -11.08
CA ALA A 36 -17.40 -12.17 -11.03
C ALA A 36 -17.64 -11.64 -9.60
N ASP A 37 -17.68 -12.52 -8.62
CA ASP A 37 -17.85 -12.16 -7.20
C ASP A 37 -16.53 -12.05 -6.42
N ASP A 38 -15.39 -12.13 -7.09
CA ASP A 38 -14.10 -12.03 -6.44
C ASP A 38 -13.83 -10.62 -5.90
N GLU A 39 -13.53 -10.54 -4.62
CA GLU A 39 -13.30 -9.31 -3.86
C GLU A 39 -11.86 -9.19 -3.32
N ILE A 40 -11.02 -10.23 -3.50
CA ILE A 40 -9.70 -10.30 -2.86
C ILE A 40 -8.53 -10.44 -3.84
N GLY A 41 -8.82 -10.49 -5.15
CA GLY A 41 -7.82 -10.48 -6.20
C GLY A 41 -6.78 -11.60 -6.05
N ARG A 42 -5.50 -11.23 -6.11
CA ARG A 42 -4.41 -12.20 -6.05
C ARG A 42 -4.26 -12.95 -4.73
N LEU A 43 -4.91 -12.50 -3.65
CA LEU A 43 -4.95 -13.30 -2.41
C LEU A 43 -5.58 -14.68 -2.60
N ASN A 44 -6.33 -14.90 -3.68
CA ASN A 44 -6.78 -16.24 -4.12
C ASN A 44 -5.65 -17.20 -4.51
N GLN A 45 -4.43 -16.72 -4.75
CA GLN A 45 -3.26 -17.55 -5.01
C GLN A 45 -2.75 -18.27 -3.74
N MET A 46 -3.16 -17.79 -2.57
CA MET A 46 -2.79 -18.38 -1.29
C MET A 46 -3.63 -19.62 -1.01
N THR A 47 -3.06 -20.80 -1.22
CA THR A 47 -3.71 -22.10 -1.03
C THR A 47 -3.34 -22.75 0.32
N GLU A 48 -4.05 -23.79 0.73
CA GLU A 48 -3.66 -24.59 1.88
C GLU A 48 -2.26 -25.19 1.69
N THR A 49 -1.95 -25.63 0.47
CA THR A 49 -0.64 -26.21 0.13
C THR A 49 0.47 -25.17 0.22
N SER A 50 0.29 -23.96 -0.32
CA SER A 50 1.33 -22.91 -0.24
C SER A 50 1.56 -22.45 1.21
N ARG A 51 0.50 -22.35 2.02
CA ARG A 51 0.62 -22.05 3.46
C ARG A 51 1.37 -23.15 4.20
N ALA A 52 1.02 -24.42 4.00
CA ALA A 52 1.69 -25.53 4.64
C ALA A 52 3.17 -25.61 4.23
N ALA A 53 3.48 -25.36 2.95
CA ALA A 53 4.83 -25.36 2.43
C ALA A 53 5.72 -24.32 3.11
N ILE A 54 5.27 -23.07 3.20
CA ILE A 54 6.09 -22.02 3.83
C ILE A 54 6.21 -22.22 5.34
N LEU A 55 5.15 -22.63 6.03
CA LEU A 55 5.19 -22.87 7.46
C LEU A 55 6.14 -24.02 7.85
N SER A 56 6.28 -25.04 6.98
CA SER A 56 7.19 -26.17 7.19
C SER A 56 8.67 -25.80 7.09
N ARG A 57 8.99 -24.63 6.51
CA ARG A 57 10.37 -24.13 6.34
C ARG A 57 10.82 -23.23 7.49
N ILE A 58 9.93 -22.89 8.43
CA ILE A 58 10.28 -22.02 9.55
C ILE A 58 11.32 -22.74 10.43
N THR A 59 12.45 -22.07 10.68
CA THR A 59 13.54 -22.57 11.48
C THR A 59 13.83 -21.64 12.65
N GLY A 60 14.03 -22.21 13.82
CA GLY A 60 14.34 -21.45 15.03
C GLY A 60 13.15 -20.66 15.59
N GLY A 61 13.45 -19.75 16.52
CA GLY A 61 12.47 -18.97 17.27
C GLY A 61 12.56 -17.46 17.06
N ALA A 62 13.38 -16.99 16.10
CA ALA A 62 13.45 -15.56 15.79
C ALA A 62 12.17 -15.10 15.10
N SER A 63 11.70 -13.91 15.47
CA SER A 63 10.55 -13.26 14.83
C SER A 63 10.82 -11.77 14.71
N TYR A 64 10.36 -11.20 13.62
CA TYR A 64 10.47 -9.78 13.33
C TYR A 64 9.06 -9.18 13.30
N ASP A 65 8.84 -8.15 14.11
CA ASP A 65 7.65 -7.32 14.03
C ASP A 65 7.86 -6.30 12.90
N LEU A 66 7.04 -6.38 11.87
CA LEU A 66 7.13 -5.50 10.71
C LEU A 66 6.20 -4.29 10.81
N SER A 67 5.59 -4.08 11.97
CA SER A 67 4.73 -2.92 12.21
C SER A 67 5.49 -1.76 12.85
N VAL A 68 4.90 -0.56 12.74
CA VAL A 68 5.34 0.62 13.50
C VAL A 68 4.53 0.79 14.78
N GLU A 69 5.09 1.50 15.75
CA GLU A 69 4.36 1.95 16.94
C GLU A 69 3.40 3.08 16.57
N TYR A 70 2.20 3.08 17.18
CA TYR A 70 1.21 4.13 17.00
C TYR A 70 1.34 5.16 18.12
N PHE A 71 1.61 6.40 17.78
CA PHE A 71 1.76 7.50 18.74
C PHE A 71 1.09 8.79 18.24
N ILE A 72 0.73 9.69 19.19
CA ILE A 72 0.15 10.98 18.84
C ILE A 72 1.19 11.84 18.12
N GLY A 73 0.86 12.29 16.91
CA GLY A 73 1.77 13.04 16.05
C GLY A 73 2.51 12.21 15.02
N MET A 74 2.26 10.88 14.95
CA MET A 74 2.85 10.02 13.91
C MET A 74 2.48 10.47 12.49
N PRO A 75 3.27 10.09 11.47
CA PRO A 75 3.01 10.42 10.06
C PRO A 75 1.62 9.96 9.59
N SER A 76 0.95 10.81 8.81
CA SER A 76 -0.35 10.52 8.18
C SER A 76 -0.64 11.56 7.10
N TRP A 77 -1.54 11.28 6.15
CA TRP A 77 -1.97 12.16 5.05
C TRP A 77 -2.80 13.38 5.52
N GLN A 78 -2.36 14.07 6.56
CA GLN A 78 -3.07 15.20 7.16
C GLN A 78 -3.24 16.39 6.21
N ALA A 79 -2.28 16.59 5.31
CA ALA A 79 -2.37 17.62 4.28
C ALA A 79 -3.50 17.37 3.27
N ALA A 80 -3.94 16.12 3.11
CA ALA A 80 -5.11 15.74 2.32
C ALA A 80 -6.42 15.87 3.11
N GLY A 81 -6.37 16.17 4.41
CA GLY A 81 -7.53 16.36 5.28
C GLY A 81 -7.88 15.14 6.14
N ASP A 82 -7.04 14.12 6.13
CA ASP A 82 -7.29 12.90 6.90
C ASP A 82 -7.11 13.13 8.40
N PRO A 83 -7.86 12.42 9.26
CA PRO A 83 -7.81 12.64 10.69
C PRO A 83 -6.49 12.14 11.28
N HIS A 84 -5.96 12.92 12.25
CA HIS A 84 -4.83 12.49 13.05
C HIS A 84 -5.15 11.26 13.88
N TYR A 85 -4.15 10.41 14.13
CA TYR A 85 -4.24 9.42 15.19
C TYR A 85 -4.47 10.10 16.53
N ARG A 86 -5.47 9.61 17.26
CA ARG A 86 -5.82 10.09 18.60
C ARG A 86 -5.99 8.91 19.55
N LEU A 87 -5.48 9.08 20.75
CA LEU A 87 -5.72 8.19 21.86
C LEU A 87 -6.17 9.04 23.05
N TRP A 88 -7.22 8.59 23.73
CA TRP A 88 -7.66 9.24 24.96
C TRP A 88 -8.15 8.20 25.97
N MET A 89 -8.06 8.57 27.25
CA MET A 89 -8.59 7.74 28.31
C MET A 89 -10.10 7.95 28.43
N THR A 90 -10.85 6.86 28.38
CA THR A 90 -12.29 6.86 28.66
C THR A 90 -12.58 6.71 30.15
N HIS A 91 -11.68 6.02 30.86
CA HIS A 91 -11.75 5.81 32.31
C HIS A 91 -10.34 5.86 32.90
N THR A 92 -10.23 6.37 34.12
CA THR A 92 -9.02 6.29 34.95
C THR A 92 -9.38 5.80 36.34
N PRO A 93 -8.46 5.22 37.11
CA PRO A 93 -8.76 4.77 38.47
C PRO A 93 -9.32 5.90 39.38
N HIS A 94 -8.78 7.10 39.23
CA HIS A 94 -9.28 8.26 39.99
C HIS A 94 -10.68 8.70 39.49
N GLY A 95 -10.87 8.80 38.16
CA GLY A 95 -12.16 9.19 37.56
C GLY A 95 -13.30 8.23 37.97
N THR A 96 -13.05 6.92 37.89
CA THR A 96 -14.06 5.92 38.28
C THR A 96 -14.39 5.96 39.75
N THR A 97 -13.46 6.38 40.62
CA THR A 97 -13.72 6.57 42.04
C THR A 97 -14.62 7.80 42.30
N VAL A 98 -14.41 8.87 41.51
CA VAL A 98 -15.18 10.13 41.64
C VAL A 98 -16.57 10.02 41.02
N ASP A 99 -16.63 9.50 39.79
CA ASP A 99 -17.84 9.52 38.95
C ASP A 99 -18.76 8.32 39.15
N ASP A 100 -18.22 7.24 39.74
CA ASP A 100 -18.90 5.94 39.96
C ASP A 100 -19.79 5.48 38.78
N PRO A 101 -19.22 5.35 37.54
CA PRO A 101 -20.02 5.11 36.34
C PRO A 101 -20.73 3.75 36.35
N LEU A 102 -20.28 2.82 37.18
CA LEU A 102 -20.86 1.48 37.35
C LEU A 102 -21.81 1.39 38.55
N GLY A 103 -21.91 2.43 39.42
CA GLY A 103 -22.78 2.45 40.60
C GLY A 103 -22.37 1.46 41.70
N VAL A 104 -21.07 1.10 41.77
CA VAL A 104 -20.56 0.10 42.72
C VAL A 104 -20.02 0.71 44.02
N GLY A 105 -19.92 2.03 44.08
CA GLY A 105 -19.40 2.81 45.20
C GLY A 105 -17.90 3.07 45.16
N GLY A 106 -17.51 4.24 45.69
CA GLY A 106 -16.14 4.74 45.61
C GLY A 106 -15.08 3.83 46.26
N SER A 107 -15.43 3.11 47.34
CA SER A 107 -14.50 2.15 47.96
C SER A 107 -14.18 0.96 47.09
N VAL A 108 -15.16 0.45 46.31
CA VAL A 108 -14.95 -0.66 45.35
C VAL A 108 -14.12 -0.17 44.17
N ASN A 109 -14.45 0.98 43.60
CA ASN A 109 -13.70 1.58 42.49
C ASN A 109 -12.25 1.89 42.86
N ALA A 110 -12.01 2.40 44.10
CA ALA A 110 -10.65 2.64 44.60
C ALA A 110 -9.84 1.34 44.76
N HIS A 111 -10.50 0.21 45.05
CA HIS A 111 -9.84 -1.09 45.21
C HIS A 111 -9.49 -1.73 43.85
N VAL A 112 -10.38 -1.61 42.84
CA VAL A 112 -10.24 -2.34 41.53
C VAL A 112 -9.27 -1.65 40.59
N SER A 113 -9.08 -0.35 40.62
CA SER A 113 -8.13 0.40 39.76
C SER A 113 -8.37 0.18 38.25
N TYR A 114 -9.56 0.45 37.74
CA TYR A 114 -9.93 0.27 36.33
C TYR A 114 -9.45 1.44 35.46
N SER A 115 -8.95 1.11 34.28
CA SER A 115 -8.68 2.08 33.22
C SER A 115 -9.23 1.59 31.87
N GLY A 116 -9.66 2.54 31.04
CA GLY A 116 -10.09 2.29 29.66
C GLY A 116 -9.57 3.38 28.73
N SER A 117 -9.34 3.03 27.47
CA SER A 117 -8.92 3.98 26.43
C SER A 117 -9.68 3.77 25.13
N ALA A 118 -9.70 4.80 24.28
CA ALA A 118 -10.24 4.75 22.93
C ALA A 118 -9.25 5.36 21.95
N ILE A 119 -9.35 4.93 20.68
CA ILE A 119 -8.55 5.47 19.57
C ILE A 119 -9.46 5.96 18.46
N SER A 120 -8.97 6.93 17.69
CA SER A 120 -9.49 7.35 16.41
C SER A 120 -8.32 7.49 15.46
N LEU A 121 -8.44 6.92 14.26
CA LEU A 121 -7.38 6.95 13.24
C LEU A 121 -7.99 6.91 11.84
N TYR A 122 -7.24 7.41 10.88
CA TYR A 122 -7.43 7.16 9.48
C TYR A 122 -6.99 5.73 9.14
N THR A 123 -7.71 5.02 8.28
CA THR A 123 -7.46 3.59 8.00
C THR A 123 -6.10 3.31 7.40
N HIS A 124 -5.47 4.32 6.78
CA HIS A 124 -4.10 4.29 6.24
C HIS A 124 -3.05 4.89 7.20
N THR A 125 -3.27 4.84 8.50
CA THR A 125 -2.31 5.31 9.50
C THR A 125 -1.43 4.16 9.98
N GLY A 126 -0.10 4.37 10.02
CA GLY A 126 0.87 3.35 10.42
C GLY A 126 0.90 2.17 9.47
N THR A 127 1.38 1.02 9.92
CA THR A 127 1.43 -0.19 9.07
C THR A 127 0.03 -0.68 8.76
N HIS A 128 -0.31 -0.70 7.48
CA HIS A 128 -1.65 -1.06 7.01
C HIS A 128 -1.61 -1.79 5.66
N ILE A 129 -2.76 -2.31 5.26
CA ILE A 129 -2.99 -2.89 3.94
C ILE A 129 -4.13 -2.14 3.24
N ASP A 130 -3.88 -1.76 2.00
CA ASP A 130 -4.91 -1.24 1.10
C ASP A 130 -5.73 -2.38 0.54
N ALA A 131 -7.04 -2.26 0.68
CA ALA A 131 -7.98 -3.13 0.02
C ALA A 131 -8.15 -2.73 -1.46
N LEU A 132 -8.70 -3.63 -2.26
CA LEU A 132 -8.89 -3.41 -3.70
C LEU A 132 -9.93 -2.32 -4.02
N SER A 133 -10.60 -1.80 -2.99
CA SER A 133 -11.52 -0.66 -3.07
C SER A 133 -10.87 0.71 -2.88
N HIS A 134 -9.56 0.76 -2.51
CA HIS A 134 -8.91 2.04 -2.19
C HIS A 134 -8.75 2.94 -3.42
N PHE A 135 -8.16 2.45 -4.50
CA PHE A 135 -8.06 3.18 -5.76
C PHE A 135 -8.71 2.44 -6.92
N GLY A 136 -9.44 3.19 -7.73
CA GLY A 136 -10.14 2.71 -8.92
C GLY A 136 -9.85 3.56 -10.15
N LEU A 137 -10.53 3.25 -11.25
CA LEU A 137 -10.48 3.98 -12.51
C LEU A 137 -11.90 4.19 -13.04
N ASN A 138 -12.22 5.39 -13.48
CA ASN A 138 -13.51 5.71 -14.10
C ASN A 138 -14.73 5.31 -13.24
N GLY A 139 -14.63 5.46 -11.91
CA GLY A 139 -15.70 5.10 -10.98
C GLY A 139 -15.85 3.59 -10.73
N GLN A 140 -14.89 2.80 -11.15
CA GLN A 140 -14.85 1.35 -10.91
C GLN A 140 -13.59 0.97 -10.13
N ILE A 141 -13.71 -0.03 -9.27
CA ILE A 141 -12.62 -0.70 -8.56
C ILE A 141 -12.37 -2.08 -9.16
N TRP A 142 -11.46 -2.86 -8.57
CA TRP A 142 -11.17 -4.24 -8.99
C TRP A 142 -12.43 -5.03 -9.38
N ASN A 143 -12.29 -5.86 -10.41
CA ASN A 143 -13.33 -6.74 -10.92
C ASN A 143 -14.57 -6.01 -11.49
N GLY A 144 -14.46 -4.70 -11.76
CA GLY A 144 -15.50 -3.88 -12.36
C GLY A 144 -16.63 -3.47 -11.39
N PHE A 145 -16.44 -3.63 -10.08
CA PHE A 145 -17.43 -3.13 -9.12
C PHE A 145 -17.51 -1.61 -9.20
N SER A 146 -18.70 -1.09 -9.47
CA SER A 146 -18.98 0.34 -9.61
C SER A 146 -19.13 1.01 -8.25
N ALA A 147 -18.53 2.18 -8.08
CA ALA A 147 -18.72 3.00 -6.88
C ALA A 147 -20.19 3.43 -6.71
N ASP A 148 -20.91 3.70 -7.81
CA ASP A 148 -22.32 4.10 -7.77
C ASP A 148 -23.23 3.00 -7.18
N GLU A 149 -22.84 1.73 -7.35
CA GLU A 149 -23.64 0.59 -6.85
C GLU A 149 -23.15 0.08 -5.50
N HIS A 150 -21.84 0.23 -5.20
CA HIS A 150 -21.22 -0.47 -4.10
C HIS A 150 -20.59 0.42 -3.04
N LEU A 151 -20.56 1.75 -3.19
CA LEU A 151 -20.09 2.69 -2.16
C LEU A 151 -21.28 3.47 -1.59
N GLY A 152 -21.68 3.13 -0.38
CA GLY A 152 -22.76 3.81 0.35
C GLY A 152 -22.26 4.62 1.54
N ASP A 153 -23.19 5.20 2.32
CA ASP A 153 -22.90 6.01 3.50
C ASP A 153 -22.11 5.28 4.61
N ARG A 154 -22.04 3.96 4.54
CA ARG A 154 -21.35 3.12 5.53
C ARG A 154 -20.11 2.43 4.94
N GLY A 155 -19.58 2.95 3.82
CA GLY A 155 -18.41 2.44 3.13
C GLY A 155 -18.74 1.49 1.99
N TRP A 156 -17.72 0.77 1.56
CA TRP A 156 -17.79 -0.18 0.46
C TRP A 156 -18.57 -1.44 0.83
N HIS A 157 -19.35 -1.93 -0.12
CA HIS A 157 -20.08 -3.20 0.01
C HIS A 157 -19.38 -4.35 -0.74
N ARG A 158 -18.31 -4.05 -1.48
CA ARG A 158 -17.48 -4.98 -2.25
C ARG A 158 -16.02 -4.61 -2.12
N ALA A 159 -15.16 -5.61 -2.11
CA ALA A 159 -13.70 -5.50 -2.10
C ALA A 159 -13.13 -4.63 -0.96
N ASP A 160 -13.84 -4.56 0.16
CA ASP A 160 -13.44 -3.81 1.35
C ASP A 160 -12.37 -4.56 2.19
N ALA A 161 -11.77 -3.88 3.14
CA ALA A 161 -10.78 -4.47 4.03
C ALA A 161 -11.34 -5.62 4.90
N GLY A 162 -12.65 -5.65 5.10
CA GLY A 162 -13.32 -6.74 5.82
C GLY A 162 -13.34 -8.07 5.06
N ALA A 163 -13.16 -8.04 3.73
CA ALA A 163 -13.08 -9.22 2.88
C ALA A 163 -11.70 -9.89 2.88
N LEU A 164 -10.64 -9.14 3.23
CA LEU A 164 -9.27 -9.65 3.18
C LEU A 164 -9.05 -10.80 4.18
N PRO A 165 -8.54 -11.96 3.72
CA PRO A 165 -8.21 -13.07 4.61
C PRO A 165 -6.90 -12.82 5.35
N PRO A 166 -6.62 -13.52 6.47
CA PRO A 166 -5.27 -13.60 7.01
C PRO A 166 -4.29 -14.11 5.96
N ILE A 167 -3.11 -13.49 5.90
CA ILE A 167 -2.06 -13.80 4.92
C ILE A 167 -1.01 -14.66 5.58
N ILE A 168 -0.73 -15.83 4.99
CA ILE A 168 0.39 -16.70 5.33
C ILE A 168 1.03 -17.11 4.02
N ALA A 169 2.19 -16.53 3.72
CA ALA A 169 2.84 -16.71 2.43
C ALA A 169 4.37 -16.60 2.55
N ARG A 170 5.07 -16.97 1.50
CA ARG A 170 6.49 -16.66 1.35
C ARG A 170 6.65 -15.15 1.20
N GLY A 171 7.51 -14.55 2.03
CA GLY A 171 7.88 -13.15 1.97
C GLY A 171 9.30 -12.97 1.48
N LEU A 172 9.52 -11.95 0.66
CA LEU A 172 10.81 -11.53 0.14
C LEU A 172 11.11 -10.09 0.55
N LEU A 173 12.33 -9.84 1.01
CA LEU A 173 12.87 -8.50 1.21
C LEU A 173 13.69 -8.10 -0.01
N VAL A 174 13.27 -7.04 -0.69
CA VAL A 174 14.05 -6.34 -1.71
C VAL A 174 14.74 -5.14 -1.02
N ASP A 175 16.00 -5.31 -0.62
CA ASP A 175 16.75 -4.32 0.13
C ASP A 175 17.57 -3.43 -0.81
N LEU A 176 17.00 -2.27 -1.20
CA LEU A 176 17.65 -1.35 -2.13
C LEU A 176 18.80 -0.55 -1.49
N PRO A 177 18.70 -0.07 -0.25
CA PRO A 177 19.86 0.51 0.42
C PRO A 177 21.08 -0.42 0.45
N ALA A 178 20.88 -1.70 0.73
CA ALA A 178 21.98 -2.67 0.70
C ALA A 178 22.53 -2.88 -0.73
N LEU A 179 21.68 -2.80 -1.78
CA LEU A 179 22.12 -2.88 -3.17
C LEU A 179 23.08 -1.72 -3.52
N PHE A 180 22.74 -0.51 -3.11
CA PHE A 180 23.48 0.71 -3.46
C PHE A 180 24.58 1.11 -2.46
N ASP A 181 24.74 0.33 -1.38
CA ASP A 181 25.70 0.62 -0.30
C ASP A 181 25.45 2.00 0.36
N VAL A 182 24.18 2.27 0.67
CA VAL A 182 23.70 3.50 1.33
C VAL A 182 22.81 3.15 2.52
N ASP A 183 22.60 4.08 3.44
CA ASP A 183 21.71 3.87 4.58
C ASP A 183 20.23 3.93 4.14
N ARG A 184 19.92 4.86 3.23
CA ARG A 184 18.59 5.04 2.63
C ARG A 184 18.70 5.59 1.21
N LEU A 185 17.62 5.45 0.42
CA LEU A 185 17.53 6.07 -0.90
C LEU A 185 17.35 7.58 -0.82
N GLU A 186 17.79 8.29 -1.87
CA GLU A 186 17.58 9.73 -1.99
C GLU A 186 16.09 10.09 -2.07
N PRO A 187 15.70 11.26 -1.54
CA PRO A 187 14.33 11.74 -1.66
C PRO A 187 13.84 11.75 -3.12
N GLY A 188 12.65 11.22 -3.35
CA GLY A 188 12.05 11.13 -4.68
C GLY A 188 12.68 10.12 -5.63
N TYR A 189 13.57 9.26 -5.14
CA TYR A 189 14.14 8.18 -5.96
C TYR A 189 13.03 7.28 -6.47
N ARG A 190 13.01 7.08 -7.80
CA ARG A 190 12.04 6.20 -8.46
C ARG A 190 12.65 4.84 -8.67
N VAL A 191 12.14 3.87 -7.93
CA VAL A 191 12.57 2.47 -8.02
C VAL A 191 12.15 1.88 -9.36
N THR A 192 13.11 1.27 -10.06
CA THR A 192 12.92 0.69 -11.38
C THR A 192 12.89 -0.85 -11.34
N THR A 193 12.47 -1.46 -12.45
CA THR A 193 12.60 -2.92 -12.66
C THR A 193 14.03 -3.38 -12.43
N ALA A 194 15.01 -2.67 -12.99
CA ALA A 194 16.41 -3.04 -12.87
C ALA A 194 16.92 -3.06 -11.42
N ASP A 195 16.42 -2.15 -10.58
CA ASP A 195 16.77 -2.12 -9.16
C ASP A 195 16.23 -3.35 -8.42
N ILE A 196 14.97 -3.71 -8.69
CA ILE A 196 14.34 -4.90 -8.10
C ILE A 196 15.07 -6.17 -8.53
N GLU A 197 15.34 -6.33 -9.84
CA GLU A 197 16.05 -7.49 -10.38
C GLU A 197 17.45 -7.62 -9.79
N ALA A 198 18.21 -6.53 -9.74
CA ALA A 198 19.57 -6.54 -9.19
C ALA A 198 19.58 -6.88 -7.69
N ALA A 199 18.60 -6.39 -6.90
CA ALA A 199 18.49 -6.72 -5.47
C ALA A 199 18.15 -8.21 -5.27
N LEU A 200 17.22 -8.75 -6.06
CA LEU A 200 16.87 -10.17 -6.02
C LEU A 200 18.04 -11.06 -6.49
N GLU A 201 18.75 -10.69 -7.54
CA GLU A 201 19.94 -11.42 -8.02
C GLU A 201 21.04 -11.46 -6.94
N ARG A 202 21.30 -10.31 -6.30
CA ARG A 202 22.24 -10.21 -5.16
C ARG A 202 21.85 -11.13 -4.01
N ALA A 203 20.56 -11.28 -3.76
CA ALA A 203 20.01 -12.16 -2.74
C ALA A 203 19.98 -13.65 -3.12
N GLY A 204 20.19 -13.97 -4.42
CA GLY A 204 19.99 -15.32 -4.96
C GLY A 204 18.53 -15.76 -4.94
N LEU A 205 17.59 -14.81 -5.02
CA LEU A 205 16.16 -15.05 -4.92
C LEU A 205 15.43 -14.72 -6.23
N ALA A 206 14.28 -15.33 -6.41
CA ALA A 206 13.34 -15.01 -7.48
C ALA A 206 11.92 -14.96 -6.93
N ILE A 207 11.10 -14.10 -7.50
CA ILE A 207 9.69 -14.00 -7.18
C ILE A 207 8.94 -15.20 -7.77
N HIS A 208 8.06 -15.80 -6.98
CA HIS A 208 7.15 -16.85 -7.42
C HIS A 208 5.70 -16.38 -7.26
N THR A 209 4.80 -17.02 -7.99
CA THR A 209 3.37 -16.77 -7.85
C THR A 209 2.91 -17.01 -6.42
N GLY A 210 2.29 -15.99 -5.82
CA GLY A 210 1.78 -16.04 -4.46
C GLY A 210 2.74 -15.48 -3.39
N ASP A 211 3.88 -14.90 -3.79
CA ASP A 211 4.80 -14.26 -2.86
C ASP A 211 4.29 -12.89 -2.38
N VAL A 212 4.69 -12.53 -1.17
CA VAL A 212 4.65 -11.17 -0.64
C VAL A 212 6.02 -10.53 -0.85
N VAL A 213 6.07 -9.43 -1.60
CA VAL A 213 7.32 -8.73 -1.92
C VAL A 213 7.36 -7.39 -1.20
N LEU A 214 8.34 -7.23 -0.29
CA LEU A 214 8.50 -6.02 0.51
C LEU A 214 9.77 -5.27 0.05
N VAL A 215 9.59 -4.01 -0.36
CA VAL A 215 10.67 -3.15 -0.86
C VAL A 215 11.11 -2.21 0.23
N ARG A 216 12.35 -2.35 0.69
CA ARG A 216 12.98 -1.44 1.64
C ARG A 216 13.68 -0.32 0.87
N THR A 217 13.32 0.91 1.21
CA THR A 217 13.96 2.14 0.73
C THR A 217 14.87 2.78 1.78
N GLY A 218 14.75 2.36 3.04
CA GLY A 218 15.40 2.95 4.21
C GLY A 218 14.69 4.17 4.76
N TRP A 219 13.54 4.54 4.19
CA TRP A 219 12.78 5.73 4.58
C TRP A 219 12.19 5.62 5.98
N MET A 220 11.99 4.40 6.49
CA MET A 220 11.52 4.13 7.85
C MET A 220 12.38 4.79 8.95
N GLN A 221 13.65 5.10 8.66
CA GLN A 221 14.55 5.75 9.61
C GLN A 221 14.09 7.15 10.03
N ASP A 222 13.27 7.81 9.21
CA ASP A 222 12.69 9.12 9.51
C ASP A 222 11.31 9.06 10.17
N PHE A 223 10.77 7.88 10.51
CA PHE A 223 9.38 7.71 10.95
C PHE A 223 9.02 8.50 12.22
N GLU A 224 9.95 8.71 13.14
CA GLU A 224 9.75 9.51 14.36
C GLU A 224 9.66 11.03 14.07
N ASP A 225 10.15 11.49 12.93
CA ASP A 225 10.00 12.86 12.42
C ASP A 225 8.92 12.87 11.32
N ALA A 226 7.68 13.17 11.71
CA ALA A 226 6.55 13.12 10.79
C ALA A 226 6.72 14.06 9.58
N ASP A 227 7.33 15.23 9.75
CA ASP A 227 7.55 16.19 8.65
C ASP A 227 8.59 15.65 7.66
N ALA A 228 9.67 15.04 8.17
CA ALA A 228 10.69 14.41 7.34
C ALA A 228 10.11 13.18 6.59
N TYR A 229 9.39 12.31 7.30
CA TYR A 229 8.82 11.09 6.74
C TYR A 229 7.74 11.38 5.68
N MET A 230 6.90 12.42 5.89
CA MET A 230 5.89 12.88 4.93
C MET A 230 6.48 13.70 3.79
N GLY A 231 7.78 13.85 3.72
CA GLY A 231 8.48 14.52 2.63
C GLY A 231 8.38 13.78 1.30
N ASN A 232 9.27 14.13 0.36
CA ASN A 232 9.32 13.49 -0.95
C ASN A 232 9.96 12.09 -0.87
N ALA A 233 9.24 11.10 -0.35
CA ALA A 233 9.74 9.75 -0.18
C ALA A 233 10.18 9.10 -1.50
N PRO A 234 11.21 8.24 -1.50
CA PRO A 234 11.45 7.33 -2.62
C PRO A 234 10.29 6.35 -2.75
N GLY A 235 10.03 5.83 -3.95
CA GLY A 235 8.94 4.88 -4.15
C GLY A 235 8.99 4.21 -5.51
N LEU A 236 8.06 3.29 -5.76
CA LEU A 236 8.05 2.51 -6.99
C LEU A 236 7.69 3.36 -8.21
N GLY A 237 8.34 3.05 -9.34
CA GLY A 237 7.90 3.45 -10.68
C GLY A 237 6.93 2.45 -11.28
N MET A 238 6.28 2.85 -12.37
CA MET A 238 5.32 1.99 -13.08
C MET A 238 5.94 0.73 -13.68
N ASP A 239 7.19 0.81 -14.13
CA ASP A 239 7.91 -0.35 -14.68
C ASP A 239 8.17 -1.39 -13.59
N ALA A 240 8.64 -0.98 -12.40
CA ALA A 240 8.83 -1.84 -11.25
C ALA A 240 7.51 -2.50 -10.80
N ALA A 241 6.43 -1.73 -10.74
CA ALA A 241 5.11 -2.27 -10.38
C ALA A 241 4.62 -3.32 -11.38
N ARG A 242 4.82 -3.09 -12.69
CA ARG A 242 4.48 -4.07 -13.74
C ARG A 242 5.31 -5.34 -13.60
N TYR A 243 6.61 -5.19 -13.40
CA TYR A 243 7.51 -6.32 -13.19
C TYR A 243 7.07 -7.19 -12.00
N LEU A 244 6.80 -6.58 -10.83
CA LEU A 244 6.33 -7.30 -9.65
C LEU A 244 5.03 -8.07 -9.93
N ALA A 245 4.09 -7.42 -10.62
CA ALA A 245 2.84 -8.05 -11.00
C ALA A 245 3.03 -9.21 -11.98
N GLU A 246 3.88 -9.05 -13.00
CA GLU A 246 4.17 -10.08 -14.01
C GLU A 246 4.99 -11.25 -13.43
N ALA A 247 5.90 -10.97 -12.50
CA ALA A 247 6.67 -11.99 -11.80
C ALA A 247 5.83 -12.85 -10.83
N GLY A 248 4.59 -12.42 -10.49
CA GLY A 248 3.65 -13.22 -9.71
C GLY A 248 3.46 -12.76 -8.27
N ALA A 249 3.93 -11.58 -7.88
CA ALA A 249 3.66 -11.03 -6.55
C ALA A 249 2.14 -11.02 -6.26
N MET A 250 1.77 -11.55 -5.10
CA MET A 250 0.40 -11.59 -4.60
C MET A 250 0.05 -10.35 -3.80
N VAL A 251 1.00 -9.87 -3.02
CA VAL A 251 0.95 -8.64 -2.23
C VAL A 251 2.29 -7.94 -2.39
N VAL A 252 2.28 -6.64 -2.47
CA VAL A 252 3.50 -5.82 -2.50
C VAL A 252 3.48 -4.82 -1.37
N GLY A 253 4.64 -4.41 -0.86
CA GLY A 253 4.69 -3.43 0.21
C GLY A 253 5.99 -2.64 0.24
N ALA A 254 6.00 -1.51 0.98
CA ALA A 254 7.17 -0.67 1.18
C ALA A 254 7.20 -0.05 2.59
N ASP A 255 8.35 0.53 2.92
CA ASP A 255 8.61 1.19 4.20
C ASP A 255 8.24 2.68 4.21
N ASN A 256 7.64 3.19 3.16
CA ASN A 256 7.10 4.54 3.05
C ASN A 256 5.56 4.56 3.09
N LEU A 257 4.95 5.75 3.12
CA LEU A 257 3.49 5.94 3.18
C LEU A 257 2.86 6.21 1.81
N SER A 258 3.65 6.40 0.78
CA SER A 258 3.16 6.69 -0.57
C SER A 258 3.28 5.53 -1.53
N PHE A 259 3.98 4.47 -1.14
CA PHE A 259 4.36 3.33 -1.95
C PHE A 259 5.04 3.71 -3.28
N GLU A 260 4.40 4.57 -4.09
CA GLU A 260 4.94 5.05 -5.37
C GLU A 260 5.70 6.37 -5.26
N ALA A 261 6.63 6.59 -6.20
CA ALA A 261 7.41 7.84 -6.26
C ALA A 261 6.59 8.98 -6.88
N PHE A 262 6.67 10.16 -6.28
CA PHE A 262 6.12 11.39 -6.83
C PHE A 262 7.20 12.27 -7.48
N PRO A 263 6.85 13.17 -8.44
CA PRO A 263 5.54 13.26 -9.09
C PRO A 263 5.23 12.07 -9.99
N SER A 264 3.96 11.87 -10.31
CA SER A 264 3.51 10.82 -11.24
C SER A 264 4.24 10.90 -12.59
N GLU A 265 4.54 9.75 -13.16
CA GLU A 265 5.09 9.61 -14.52
C GLU A 265 4.03 9.37 -15.61
N VAL A 266 2.75 9.32 -15.22
CA VAL A 266 1.63 9.08 -16.12
C VAL A 266 0.71 10.30 -16.16
N ASP A 267 0.63 10.96 -17.30
CA ASP A 267 -0.25 12.11 -17.50
C ASP A 267 -1.72 11.74 -17.21
N GLY A 268 -2.39 12.59 -16.42
CA GLY A 268 -3.80 12.42 -16.07
C GLY A 268 -4.08 11.38 -14.98
N ASN A 269 -3.05 10.72 -14.45
CA ASN A 269 -3.17 9.84 -13.29
C ASN A 269 -2.12 10.22 -12.25
N TYR A 270 -2.53 10.70 -11.08
CA TYR A 270 -1.61 11.15 -10.03
C TYR A 270 -1.08 10.00 -9.15
N VAL A 271 -1.68 8.80 -9.21
CA VAL A 271 -1.28 7.58 -8.51
C VAL A 271 -1.35 6.34 -9.42
N PRO A 272 -0.52 6.32 -10.49
CA PRO A 272 -0.61 5.27 -11.50
C PRO A 272 -0.24 3.88 -10.98
N VAL A 273 0.68 3.79 -10.01
CA VAL A 273 1.09 2.51 -9.44
C VAL A 273 -0.04 1.91 -8.59
N HIS A 274 -0.69 2.70 -7.73
CA HIS A 274 -1.86 2.23 -6.96
C HIS A 274 -2.98 1.76 -7.88
N THR A 275 -3.37 2.57 -8.87
CA THR A 275 -4.45 2.19 -9.79
C THR A 275 -4.11 0.94 -10.60
N PHE A 276 -2.84 0.77 -10.98
CA PHE A 276 -2.38 -0.43 -11.67
C PHE A 276 -2.43 -1.68 -10.76
N LEU A 277 -1.88 -1.58 -9.56
CA LEU A 277 -1.82 -2.73 -8.65
C LEU A 277 -3.20 -3.10 -8.12
N LEU A 278 -3.92 -2.15 -7.53
CA LEU A 278 -5.21 -2.40 -6.90
C LEU A 278 -6.31 -2.66 -7.94
N ALA A 279 -6.56 -1.70 -8.84
CA ALA A 279 -7.72 -1.76 -9.73
C ALA A 279 -7.50 -2.60 -10.99
N GLN A 280 -6.27 -2.69 -11.53
CA GLN A 280 -6.03 -3.43 -12.77
C GLN A 280 -5.46 -4.83 -12.53
N SER A 281 -4.68 -5.03 -11.45
CA SER A 281 -3.97 -6.29 -11.19
C SER A 281 -4.52 -7.09 -10.02
N GLY A 282 -5.39 -6.51 -9.18
CA GLY A 282 -5.96 -7.16 -7.98
C GLY A 282 -4.89 -7.51 -6.94
N ILE A 283 -3.87 -6.65 -6.79
CA ILE A 283 -2.78 -6.81 -5.84
C ILE A 283 -2.94 -5.81 -4.71
N PRO A 284 -3.23 -6.23 -3.47
CA PRO A 284 -3.22 -5.36 -2.30
C PRO A 284 -1.82 -4.79 -2.02
N ILE A 285 -1.78 -3.57 -1.45
CA ILE A 285 -0.56 -2.86 -1.12
C ILE A 285 -0.39 -2.80 0.40
N LEU A 286 0.84 -2.97 0.88
CA LEU A 286 1.23 -2.73 2.26
C LEU A 286 2.09 -1.47 2.33
N GLU A 287 1.77 -0.58 3.26
CA GLU A 287 2.52 0.65 3.47
C GLU A 287 3.02 0.76 4.91
N VAL A 288 4.05 1.59 5.09
CA VAL A 288 4.67 1.83 6.41
C VAL A 288 5.13 0.53 7.08
N VAL A 289 5.77 -0.34 6.30
CA VAL A 289 6.27 -1.62 6.79
C VAL A 289 7.67 -1.43 7.37
N ASN A 290 7.87 -1.76 8.65
CA ASN A 290 9.17 -1.67 9.29
C ASN A 290 10.07 -2.85 8.87
N LEU A 291 10.97 -2.61 7.94
CA LEU A 291 11.87 -3.61 7.35
C LEU A 291 13.29 -3.56 7.92
N GLU A 292 13.56 -2.63 8.85
CA GLU A 292 14.91 -2.38 9.38
C GLU A 292 15.49 -3.59 10.13
N GLY A 293 14.65 -4.34 10.84
CA GLY A 293 15.08 -5.54 11.55
C GLY A 293 15.55 -6.65 10.61
N LEU A 294 14.80 -6.90 9.54
CA LEU A 294 15.15 -7.90 8.52
C LEU A 294 16.45 -7.53 7.80
N ALA A 295 16.57 -6.25 7.40
CA ALA A 295 17.75 -5.74 6.71
C ALA A 295 19.01 -5.84 7.58
N ARG A 296 18.94 -5.39 8.84
CA ARG A 296 20.05 -5.47 9.80
C ARG A 296 20.59 -6.88 9.99
N ASP A 297 19.69 -7.87 10.06
CA ASP A 297 20.05 -9.26 10.34
C ASP A 297 20.21 -10.10 9.06
N GLY A 298 20.09 -9.47 7.86
CA GLY A 298 20.30 -10.10 6.56
C GLY A 298 19.23 -11.15 6.19
N VAL A 299 18.01 -11.02 6.73
CA VAL A 299 16.89 -11.94 6.46
C VAL A 299 16.15 -11.48 5.22
N GLN A 300 16.35 -12.15 4.11
CA GLN A 300 15.78 -11.77 2.81
C GLN A 300 14.63 -12.66 2.35
N GLU A 301 14.48 -13.86 2.93
CA GLU A 301 13.36 -14.78 2.71
C GLU A 301 12.78 -15.22 4.05
N PHE A 302 11.46 -15.21 4.16
CA PHE A 302 10.78 -15.50 5.42
C PHE A 302 9.35 -16.00 5.20
N ALA A 303 8.77 -16.62 6.22
CA ALA A 303 7.33 -16.81 6.29
C ALA A 303 6.70 -15.49 6.75
N PHE A 304 5.91 -14.87 5.86
CA PHE A 304 5.11 -13.69 6.16
C PHE A 304 3.78 -14.11 6.75
N ILE A 305 3.46 -13.62 7.95
CA ILE A 305 2.21 -13.90 8.65
C ILE A 305 1.57 -12.57 9.05
N ALA A 306 0.37 -12.31 8.57
CA ALA A 306 -0.31 -11.05 8.84
C ALA A 306 -1.84 -11.21 8.86
N ALA A 307 -2.49 -10.38 9.65
CA ALA A 307 -3.94 -10.20 9.62
C ALA A 307 -4.26 -8.73 9.91
N SER A 308 -5.06 -8.13 9.06
CA SER A 308 -5.56 -6.77 9.27
C SER A 308 -6.74 -6.78 10.23
N LEU A 309 -7.07 -5.59 10.78
CA LEU A 309 -8.36 -5.41 11.41
C LEU A 309 -9.47 -5.66 10.37
N ARG A 310 -10.47 -6.43 10.75
CA ARG A 310 -11.56 -6.79 9.85
C ARG A 310 -12.62 -5.69 9.79
N LEU A 311 -12.26 -4.57 9.15
CA LEU A 311 -13.09 -3.37 9.06
C LEU A 311 -14.04 -3.47 7.87
N ARG A 312 -15.32 -3.72 8.14
CA ARG A 312 -16.35 -3.77 7.09
C ARG A 312 -16.56 -2.37 6.50
N GLY A 313 -16.51 -2.27 5.18
CA GLY A 313 -16.74 -1.05 4.43
C GLY A 313 -15.52 -0.14 4.30
N ALA A 314 -14.41 -0.45 4.95
CA ALA A 314 -13.19 0.34 4.87
C ALA A 314 -12.36 -0.01 3.63
N ASP A 315 -11.66 0.97 3.10
CA ASP A 315 -10.77 0.88 1.95
C ASP A 315 -9.34 0.44 2.32
N ALA A 316 -9.01 0.46 3.60
CA ALA A 316 -7.78 -0.09 4.16
C ALA A 316 -7.99 -0.56 5.60
N ALA A 317 -7.01 -1.25 6.15
CA ALA A 317 -7.03 -1.59 7.56
C ALA A 317 -5.62 -1.68 8.16
N PRO A 318 -5.42 -1.16 9.38
CA PRO A 318 -4.21 -1.39 10.16
C PRO A 318 -3.92 -2.86 10.33
N MET A 319 -2.63 -3.22 10.30
CA MET A 319 -2.20 -4.60 10.55
C MET A 319 -0.87 -4.64 11.29
N ARG A 320 -0.60 -5.79 11.91
CA ARG A 320 0.67 -6.07 12.56
C ARG A 320 1.30 -7.32 11.94
N PRO A 321 2.02 -7.17 10.81
CA PRO A 321 2.67 -8.30 10.16
C PRO A 321 3.89 -8.75 10.95
N ILE A 322 4.18 -10.05 10.88
CA ILE A 322 5.41 -10.63 11.41
C ILE A 322 6.12 -11.44 10.33
N ALA A 323 7.44 -11.48 10.42
CA ALA A 323 8.27 -12.34 9.60
C ALA A 323 9.00 -13.38 10.49
N LEU A 324 9.00 -14.63 10.03
CA LEU A 324 9.73 -15.73 10.64
C LEU A 324 10.75 -16.24 9.63
N PRO A 325 12.07 -16.25 9.93
CA PRO A 325 13.09 -16.74 9.01
C PRO A 325 12.82 -18.18 8.57
N VAL A 326 13.18 -18.50 7.35
CA VAL A 326 13.03 -19.84 6.74
C VAL A 326 14.35 -20.34 6.16
N GLU A 327 14.49 -21.65 6.02
CA GLU A 327 15.59 -22.34 5.31
C GLU A 327 15.12 -22.93 3.99
#